data_c584ce96345b29a1f01da0df7db79366
#
_entry.id   c584ce96345b29a1f01da0df7db79366
#
_cell.length_a   1.000
_cell.length_b   1.000
_cell.length_c   1.000
_cell.angle_alpha   90.00
_cell.angle_beta   90.00
_cell.angle_gamma   90.00
#
_symmetry.space_group_name_H-M   'P 1'
#
loop_
_entity.id
_entity.type
_entity.pdbx_description
1 polymer ?
#
loop_
_entity_poly.entity_id
_entity_poly.type
_entity_poly.pdbx_seq_one_letter_code
_entity_poly.pdbx_strand_id
1 'polypeptide(L)'
;MKRIVLASLCCFSSASMAAIGIAEDNYQDNERHRLIETKLFYPTKTTASETIFAENIAFYGFKAAKSATPKGRNSPLYILVHGTSGNWKNLSWLGSELAENGAFVVSANYPTYTTGQATPESVLRMWEQPRDVSFLIDQILSSDYAQYVDKDNITVIGYSLGGYTALALAGAKFDIKGYQEYCHQYNDASCDYYRNALNELSQQERLMISRTKSALSACQARPALRLVSTSHRSSN
;
A
#
# COMPACT_ATOMS: atom_id res chain seq x y z
N MET A 1 -66.89 13.43 3.01
CA MET A 1 -65.45 13.81 2.90
C MET A 1 -64.61 12.58 3.21
N LYS A 2 -64.05 11.93 2.18
CA LYS A 2 -63.17 10.73 2.34
C LYS A 2 -61.72 11.22 2.52
N ARG A 3 -61.12 10.95 3.67
CA ARG A 3 -59.69 11.23 3.93
C ARG A 3 -58.85 10.09 3.33
N ILE A 4 -58.03 10.40 2.32
CA ILE A 4 -57.03 9.52 1.77
C ILE A 4 -55.81 9.69 2.66
N VAL A 5 -55.40 8.62 3.38
CA VAL A 5 -54.14 8.53 4.11
C VAL A 5 -53.13 7.98 3.15
N LEU A 6 -52.21 8.83 2.67
CA LEU A 6 -51.00 8.40 1.92
C LEU A 6 -50.02 7.83 2.93
N ALA A 7 -49.86 6.51 2.95
CA ALA A 7 -48.76 5.86 3.65
C ALA A 7 -47.49 5.99 2.80
N SER A 8 -46.57 6.85 3.22
CA SER A 8 -45.23 6.97 2.62
C SER A 8 -44.41 5.74 3.02
N LEU A 9 -44.21 4.83 2.06
CA LEU A 9 -43.33 3.67 2.25
C LEU A 9 -41.86 4.15 2.11
N CYS A 10 -41.20 4.44 3.23
CA CYS A 10 -39.78 4.67 3.25
C CYS A 10 -39.07 3.33 2.97
N CYS A 11 -38.64 3.11 1.71
CA CYS A 11 -37.70 2.03 1.37
C CYS A 11 -36.37 2.36 2.02
N PHE A 12 -36.10 1.83 3.21
CA PHE A 12 -34.73 1.72 3.72
C PHE A 12 -33.99 0.68 2.85
N SER A 13 -33.25 1.17 1.89
CA SER A 13 -32.23 0.35 1.23
C SER A 13 -31.15 0.02 2.26
N SER A 14 -31.25 -1.15 2.88
CA SER A 14 -30.13 -1.70 3.65
C SER A 14 -28.96 -1.88 2.68
N ALA A 15 -27.96 -1.05 2.78
CA ALA A 15 -26.69 -1.30 2.10
C ALA A 15 -26.13 -2.61 2.69
N SER A 16 -26.34 -3.71 1.96
CA SER A 16 -25.73 -4.98 2.32
C SER A 16 -24.23 -4.83 2.11
N MET A 17 -23.48 -4.77 3.20
CA MET A 17 -22.01 -4.82 3.13
C MET A 17 -21.60 -6.12 2.42
N ALA A 18 -20.65 -6.00 1.51
CA ALA A 18 -20.18 -7.17 0.77
C ALA A 18 -19.29 -8.03 1.69
N ALA A 19 -19.42 -9.36 1.60
CA ALA A 19 -18.44 -10.24 2.22
C ALA A 19 -17.05 -10.00 1.59
N ILE A 20 -16.00 -10.13 2.39
CA ILE A 20 -14.61 -9.94 1.95
C ILE A 20 -14.05 -11.29 1.50
N GLY A 21 -13.50 -11.34 0.30
CA GLY A 21 -12.58 -12.38 -0.13
C GLY A 21 -11.13 -11.96 0.12
N ILE A 22 -10.29 -12.90 0.53
CA ILE A 22 -8.86 -12.71 0.63
C ILE A 22 -8.12 -13.77 -0.18
N ALA A 23 -7.15 -13.33 -1.00
CA ALA A 23 -6.22 -14.20 -1.70
C ALA A 23 -4.77 -13.84 -1.38
N GLU A 24 -3.89 -14.81 -1.55
CA GLU A 24 -2.45 -14.67 -1.45
C GLU A 24 -1.87 -14.88 -2.83
N ASP A 25 -0.99 -14.00 -3.24
CA ASP A 25 -0.26 -14.15 -4.49
C ASP A 25 1.16 -13.61 -4.32
N ASN A 26 2.08 -14.11 -5.12
CA ASN A 26 3.48 -13.74 -5.05
C ASN A 26 3.98 -13.34 -6.43
N TYR A 27 4.54 -12.14 -6.54
CA TYR A 27 5.03 -11.61 -7.80
C TYR A 27 6.55 -11.48 -7.76
N GLN A 28 7.22 -12.18 -8.69
CA GLN A 28 8.67 -12.17 -8.80
C GLN A 28 9.12 -11.17 -9.86
N ASP A 29 9.79 -10.11 -9.42
CA ASP A 29 10.54 -9.24 -10.31
C ASP A 29 11.92 -9.90 -10.61
N ASN A 30 12.01 -10.55 -11.76
CA ASN A 30 13.21 -11.27 -12.15
C ASN A 30 14.36 -10.33 -12.51
N GLU A 31 14.09 -9.12 -12.99
CA GLU A 31 15.11 -8.13 -13.33
C GLU A 31 15.84 -7.62 -12.08
N ARG A 32 15.09 -7.36 -11.00
CA ARG A 32 15.64 -6.84 -9.75
C ARG A 32 15.82 -7.90 -8.68
N HIS A 33 15.49 -9.17 -8.96
CA HIS A 33 15.54 -10.31 -8.02
C HIS A 33 14.73 -10.05 -6.73
N ARG A 34 13.50 -9.50 -6.86
CA ARG A 34 12.67 -9.11 -5.74
C ARG A 34 11.35 -9.88 -5.76
N LEU A 35 11.10 -10.63 -4.68
CA LEU A 35 9.84 -11.35 -4.47
C LEU A 35 8.91 -10.47 -3.63
N ILE A 36 7.75 -10.14 -4.18
CA ILE A 36 6.73 -9.33 -3.52
C ILE A 36 5.57 -10.25 -3.09
N GLU A 37 5.52 -10.55 -1.79
CA GLU A 37 4.43 -11.33 -1.20
C GLU A 37 3.20 -10.44 -1.04
N THR A 38 2.10 -10.83 -1.64
CA THR A 38 0.93 -9.97 -1.80
C THR A 38 -0.33 -10.56 -1.18
N LYS A 39 -1.13 -9.71 -0.58
CA LYS A 39 -2.49 -10.02 -0.11
C LYS A 39 -3.48 -9.16 -0.89
N LEU A 40 -4.50 -9.82 -1.40
CA LEU A 40 -5.56 -9.24 -2.19
C LEU A 40 -6.85 -9.29 -1.39
N PHE A 41 -7.53 -8.15 -1.22
CA PHE A 41 -8.84 -8.06 -0.57
C PHE A 41 -9.84 -7.57 -1.59
N TYR A 42 -11.01 -8.19 -1.65
CA TYR A 42 -12.00 -7.85 -2.66
C TYR A 42 -13.41 -8.24 -2.22
N PRO A 43 -14.45 -7.61 -2.77
CA PRO A 43 -15.82 -8.05 -2.53
C PRO A 43 -16.04 -9.46 -3.06
N THR A 44 -16.75 -10.30 -2.29
CA THR A 44 -17.19 -11.62 -2.74
C THR A 44 -18.67 -11.86 -2.41
N LYS A 45 -19.26 -12.88 -3.02
CA LYS A 45 -20.60 -13.37 -2.66
C LYS A 45 -20.53 -14.50 -1.63
N THR A 46 -19.34 -15.06 -1.41
CA THR A 46 -19.14 -16.23 -0.57
C THR A 46 -18.90 -15.81 0.85
N THR A 47 -19.72 -16.30 1.77
CA THR A 47 -19.52 -16.21 3.23
C THR A 47 -19.09 -17.55 3.84
N ALA A 48 -18.98 -18.59 3.00
CA ALA A 48 -18.54 -19.91 3.43
C ALA A 48 -17.07 -19.88 3.85
N SER A 49 -16.76 -20.50 4.99
CA SER A 49 -15.38 -20.66 5.50
C SER A 49 -14.67 -19.34 5.81
N GLU A 50 -15.39 -18.34 6.29
CA GLU A 50 -14.77 -17.12 6.80
C GLU A 50 -13.90 -17.42 8.02
N THR A 51 -12.70 -16.88 8.00
CA THR A 51 -11.75 -16.91 9.12
C THR A 51 -11.32 -15.48 9.48
N ILE A 52 -10.76 -15.33 10.69
CA ILE A 52 -10.22 -14.04 11.14
C ILE A 52 -8.80 -13.88 10.62
N PHE A 53 -8.52 -12.75 9.98
CA PHE A 53 -7.20 -12.37 9.48
C PHE A 53 -6.66 -11.14 10.19
N ALA A 54 -5.33 -11.04 10.27
CA ALA A 54 -4.58 -9.90 10.76
C ALA A 54 -4.85 -9.50 12.23
N GLU A 55 -5.54 -10.33 13.02
CA GLU A 55 -5.71 -10.11 14.45
C GLU A 55 -4.36 -10.11 15.17
N ASN A 56 -4.18 -9.15 16.07
CA ASN A 56 -3.00 -9.05 16.92
C ASN A 56 -3.33 -8.22 18.18
N ILE A 57 -2.34 -8.00 19.05
CA ILE A 57 -2.51 -7.27 20.32
C ILE A 57 -3.00 -5.81 20.14
N ALA A 58 -2.75 -5.20 18.97
CA ALA A 58 -3.08 -3.79 18.70
C ALA A 58 -4.31 -3.61 17.82
N PHE A 59 -4.66 -4.63 17.01
CA PHE A 59 -5.73 -4.53 16.02
C PHE A 59 -6.67 -5.72 16.12
N TYR A 60 -7.97 -5.42 16.08
CA TYR A 60 -8.98 -6.43 15.84
C TYR A 60 -8.80 -6.98 14.41
N GLY A 61 -8.90 -8.30 14.27
CA GLY A 61 -8.91 -8.93 12.97
C GLY A 61 -10.19 -8.62 12.19
N PHE A 62 -10.19 -8.94 10.92
CA PHE A 62 -11.38 -8.90 10.08
C PHE A 62 -11.72 -10.28 9.55
N LYS A 63 -13.00 -10.56 9.28
CA LYS A 63 -13.46 -11.81 8.71
C LYS A 63 -13.34 -11.77 7.19
N ALA A 64 -12.79 -12.82 6.59
CA ALA A 64 -12.74 -12.97 5.15
C ALA A 64 -12.81 -14.45 4.72
N ALA A 65 -13.31 -14.68 3.51
CA ALA A 65 -13.35 -16.00 2.89
C ALA A 65 -12.06 -16.21 2.07
N LYS A 66 -11.23 -17.18 2.46
CA LYS A 66 -9.95 -17.48 1.79
C LYS A 66 -10.20 -17.97 0.36
N SER A 67 -9.47 -17.40 -0.60
CA SER A 67 -9.48 -17.77 -2.02
C SER A 67 -10.88 -17.77 -2.66
N ALA A 68 -11.79 -16.96 -2.12
CA ALA A 68 -13.11 -16.79 -2.72
C ALA A 68 -13.03 -16.06 -4.06
N THR A 69 -13.96 -16.32 -4.97
CA THR A 69 -14.02 -15.63 -6.26
C THR A 69 -14.40 -14.15 -6.07
N PRO A 70 -13.65 -13.19 -6.65
CA PRO A 70 -14.03 -11.78 -6.62
C PRO A 70 -15.41 -11.54 -7.24
N LYS A 71 -16.18 -10.62 -6.64
CA LYS A 71 -17.50 -10.21 -7.13
C LYS A 71 -17.39 -8.88 -7.87
N GLY A 72 -18.15 -8.76 -8.95
CA GLY A 72 -18.26 -7.50 -9.68
C GLY A 72 -17.22 -7.38 -10.79
N ARG A 73 -17.14 -6.17 -11.32
CA ARG A 73 -16.18 -5.73 -12.34
C ARG A 73 -15.98 -4.24 -12.16
N ASN A 74 -14.87 -3.72 -12.66
CA ASN A 74 -14.60 -2.27 -12.64
C ASN A 74 -14.56 -1.67 -11.23
N SER A 75 -14.03 -2.46 -10.26
CA SER A 75 -13.79 -1.97 -8.89
C SER A 75 -12.62 -1.01 -8.85
N PRO A 76 -12.67 0.10 -8.10
CA PRO A 76 -11.50 0.93 -7.89
C PRO A 76 -10.37 0.09 -7.26
N LEU A 77 -9.14 0.29 -7.75
CA LEU A 77 -7.95 -0.42 -7.26
C LEU A 77 -7.23 0.43 -6.21
N TYR A 78 -7.05 -0.11 -5.02
CA TYR A 78 -6.26 0.50 -3.97
C TYR A 78 -5.00 -0.30 -3.69
N ILE A 79 -3.85 0.38 -3.64
CA ILE A 79 -2.58 -0.21 -3.23
C ILE A 79 -2.20 0.35 -1.86
N LEU A 80 -2.08 -0.51 -0.86
CA LEU A 80 -1.70 -0.15 0.50
C LEU A 80 -0.21 -0.38 0.71
N VAL A 81 0.50 0.66 1.12
CA VAL A 81 1.96 0.64 1.22
C VAL A 81 2.39 0.94 2.66
N HIS A 82 2.98 -0.06 3.31
CA HIS A 82 3.49 0.08 4.67
C HIS A 82 4.79 0.90 4.73
N GLY A 83 5.12 1.41 5.91
CA GLY A 83 6.39 2.07 6.19
C GLY A 83 7.54 1.08 6.40
N THR A 84 8.73 1.60 6.70
CA THR A 84 9.91 0.80 7.02
C THR A 84 9.62 -0.12 8.21
N SER A 85 10.09 -1.36 8.12
CA SER A 85 9.85 -2.42 9.12
C SER A 85 8.37 -2.75 9.35
N GLY A 86 7.48 -2.31 8.45
CA GLY A 86 6.08 -2.70 8.45
C GLY A 86 5.83 -4.02 7.72
N ASN A 87 4.57 -4.34 7.49
CA ASN A 87 4.14 -5.47 6.68
C ASN A 87 2.68 -5.26 6.21
N TRP A 88 2.16 -6.17 5.39
CA TRP A 88 0.82 -6.10 4.83
C TRP A 88 -0.31 -5.94 5.86
N LYS A 89 -0.09 -6.38 7.13
CA LYS A 89 -1.11 -6.31 8.19
C LYS A 89 -1.30 -4.89 8.74
N ASN A 90 -0.31 -4.00 8.60
CA ASN A 90 -0.36 -2.68 9.22
C ASN A 90 -1.54 -1.82 8.74
N LEU A 91 -1.95 -2.00 7.47
CA LEU A 91 -3.06 -1.28 6.86
C LEU A 91 -4.24 -2.20 6.50
N SER A 92 -4.25 -3.45 7.01
CA SER A 92 -5.28 -4.43 6.68
C SER A 92 -6.68 -4.04 7.15
N TRP A 93 -6.78 -3.30 8.26
CA TRP A 93 -8.02 -2.73 8.75
C TRP A 93 -8.66 -1.78 7.72
N LEU A 94 -7.86 -0.94 7.06
CA LEU A 94 -8.31 -0.08 5.98
C LEU A 94 -8.61 -0.89 4.72
N GLY A 95 -7.79 -1.91 4.44
CA GLY A 95 -7.97 -2.80 3.30
C GLY A 95 -9.30 -3.55 3.36
N SER A 96 -9.67 -4.07 4.53
CA SER A 96 -10.95 -4.74 4.74
C SER A 96 -12.13 -3.78 4.54
N GLU A 97 -12.06 -2.60 5.14
CA GLU A 97 -13.11 -1.58 5.01
C GLU A 97 -13.33 -1.14 3.55
N LEU A 98 -12.24 -0.91 2.80
CA LEU A 98 -12.33 -0.57 1.38
C LEU A 98 -12.93 -1.71 0.56
N ALA A 99 -12.56 -2.97 0.85
CA ALA A 99 -13.10 -4.13 0.16
C ALA A 99 -14.60 -4.35 0.45
N GLU A 100 -15.06 -4.16 1.68
CA GLU A 100 -16.47 -4.18 2.06
C GLU A 100 -17.28 -3.13 1.28
N ASN A 101 -16.65 -2.00 0.98
CA ASN A 101 -17.22 -0.91 0.19
C ASN A 101 -17.00 -1.04 -1.33
N GLY A 102 -16.64 -2.21 -1.80
CA GLY A 102 -16.62 -2.53 -3.23
C GLY A 102 -15.29 -2.35 -3.95
N ALA A 103 -14.22 -2.02 -3.23
CA ALA A 103 -12.89 -1.85 -3.82
C ALA A 103 -12.15 -3.18 -4.00
N PHE A 104 -11.24 -3.23 -4.96
CA PHE A 104 -10.19 -4.23 -5.05
C PHE A 104 -8.92 -3.66 -4.40
N VAL A 105 -8.41 -4.32 -3.37
CA VAL A 105 -7.31 -3.80 -2.55
C VAL A 105 -6.13 -4.73 -2.58
N VAL A 106 -4.94 -4.18 -2.73
CA VAL A 106 -3.66 -4.89 -2.74
C VAL A 106 -2.79 -4.35 -1.62
N SER A 107 -2.35 -5.23 -0.74
CA SER A 107 -1.37 -4.94 0.30
C SER A 107 -0.23 -5.95 0.21
N ALA A 108 1.01 -5.53 0.38
CA ALA A 108 2.15 -6.41 0.14
C ALA A 108 3.24 -6.28 1.20
N ASN A 109 4.10 -7.29 1.25
CA ASN A 109 5.39 -7.25 1.91
C ASN A 109 6.43 -6.84 0.87
N TYR A 110 7.01 -5.65 1.05
CA TYR A 110 8.04 -5.14 0.13
C TYR A 110 9.41 -5.59 0.60
N PRO A 111 10.19 -6.32 -0.23
CA PRO A 111 11.49 -6.86 0.14
C PRO A 111 12.42 -5.78 0.70
N THR A 112 13.17 -6.10 1.74
CA THR A 112 14.10 -5.20 2.46
C THR A 112 13.45 -4.05 3.26
N TYR A 113 12.11 -3.87 3.18
CA TYR A 113 11.37 -2.89 3.97
C TYR A 113 10.41 -3.54 4.96
N THR A 114 10.20 -4.85 4.86
CA THR A 114 9.28 -5.61 5.68
C THR A 114 9.87 -5.93 7.06
N THR A 115 9.03 -6.15 8.04
CA THR A 115 9.40 -6.56 9.41
C THR A 115 10.43 -7.69 9.39
N GLY A 116 11.56 -7.49 10.06
CA GLY A 116 12.67 -8.44 10.12
C GLY A 116 13.59 -8.47 8.89
N GLN A 117 13.28 -7.69 7.84
CA GLN A 117 14.09 -7.61 6.61
C GLN A 117 14.69 -6.22 6.37
N ALA A 118 14.24 -5.20 7.09
CA ALA A 118 14.75 -3.85 6.92
C ALA A 118 16.23 -3.77 7.34
N THR A 119 17.05 -3.16 6.48
CA THR A 119 18.47 -2.99 6.67
C THR A 119 18.86 -1.51 6.55
N PRO A 120 20.01 -1.08 7.07
CA PRO A 120 20.50 0.28 6.88
C PRO A 120 20.59 0.69 5.40
N GLU A 121 20.99 -0.23 4.53
CA GLU A 121 20.99 0.01 3.10
C GLU A 121 19.60 0.31 2.55
N SER A 122 18.58 -0.44 2.96
CA SER A 122 17.20 -0.23 2.50
C SER A 122 16.66 1.15 2.88
N VAL A 123 17.04 1.67 4.05
CA VAL A 123 16.69 3.03 4.49
C VAL A 123 17.22 4.08 3.54
N LEU A 124 18.42 3.86 3.00
CA LEU A 124 19.07 4.80 2.09
C LEU A 124 18.63 4.62 0.63
N ARG A 125 18.07 3.46 0.28
CA ARG A 125 17.58 3.12 -1.07
C ARG A 125 16.06 3.26 -1.20
N MET A 126 15.50 4.33 -0.66
CA MET A 126 14.04 4.56 -0.58
C MET A 126 13.30 4.40 -1.93
N TRP A 127 14.02 4.57 -3.06
CA TRP A 127 13.45 4.45 -4.41
C TRP A 127 13.06 3.02 -4.83
N GLU A 128 13.51 1.98 -4.13
CA GLU A 128 13.16 0.61 -4.49
C GLU A 128 11.69 0.30 -4.19
N GLN A 129 11.14 0.80 -3.08
CA GLN A 129 9.75 0.55 -2.75
C GLN A 129 8.76 1.15 -3.78
N PRO A 130 8.90 2.39 -4.28
CA PRO A 130 8.09 2.88 -5.39
C PRO A 130 8.19 2.02 -6.66
N ARG A 131 9.37 1.48 -6.98
CA ARG A 131 9.54 0.56 -8.11
C ARG A 131 8.82 -0.76 -7.89
N ASP A 132 8.85 -1.30 -6.67
CA ASP A 132 8.10 -2.50 -6.30
C ASP A 132 6.59 -2.28 -6.46
N VAL A 133 6.09 -1.14 -6.00
CA VAL A 133 4.67 -0.80 -6.14
C VAL A 133 4.28 -0.62 -7.61
N SER A 134 5.14 0.04 -8.41
CA SER A 134 4.92 0.19 -9.85
C SER A 134 4.83 -1.17 -10.54
N PHE A 135 5.80 -2.05 -10.28
CA PHE A 135 5.81 -3.42 -10.79
C PHE A 135 4.56 -4.19 -10.37
N LEU A 136 4.17 -4.12 -9.08
CA LEU A 136 3.00 -4.81 -8.55
C LEU A 136 1.71 -4.36 -9.25
N ILE A 137 1.53 -3.06 -9.51
CA ILE A 137 0.39 -2.55 -10.27
C ILE A 137 0.36 -3.18 -11.67
N ASP A 138 1.49 -3.23 -12.38
CA ASP A 138 1.57 -3.83 -13.71
C ASP A 138 1.24 -5.33 -13.69
N GLN A 139 1.69 -6.05 -12.66
CA GLN A 139 1.35 -7.47 -12.49
C GLN A 139 -0.15 -7.67 -12.26
N ILE A 140 -0.79 -6.89 -11.40
CA ILE A 140 -2.25 -6.98 -11.17
C ILE A 140 -3.02 -6.68 -12.46
N LEU A 141 -2.64 -5.65 -13.20
CA LEU A 141 -3.30 -5.26 -14.45
C LEU A 141 -3.06 -6.24 -15.61
N SER A 142 -2.07 -7.13 -15.48
CA SER A 142 -1.74 -8.18 -16.46
C SER A 142 -2.23 -9.57 -16.04
N SER A 143 -2.73 -9.71 -14.81
CA SER A 143 -3.23 -10.97 -14.26
C SER A 143 -4.71 -11.20 -14.54
N ASP A 144 -5.23 -12.37 -14.13
CA ASP A 144 -6.65 -12.68 -14.15
C ASP A 144 -7.49 -11.71 -13.30
N TYR A 145 -6.87 -10.98 -12.36
CA TYR A 145 -7.55 -9.96 -11.57
C TYR A 145 -7.87 -8.69 -12.35
N ALA A 146 -7.23 -8.46 -13.50
CA ALA A 146 -7.47 -7.28 -14.35
C ALA A 146 -8.94 -7.11 -14.74
N GLN A 147 -9.69 -8.21 -14.90
CA GLN A 147 -11.11 -8.18 -15.25
C GLN A 147 -12.02 -7.63 -14.14
N TYR A 148 -11.53 -7.55 -12.91
CA TYR A 148 -12.29 -7.09 -11.73
C TYR A 148 -12.00 -5.63 -11.38
N VAL A 149 -10.89 -5.06 -11.85
CA VAL A 149 -10.43 -3.73 -11.47
C VAL A 149 -10.71 -2.66 -12.52
N ASP A 150 -10.89 -1.43 -12.07
CA ASP A 150 -10.90 -0.24 -12.92
C ASP A 150 -9.47 0.26 -13.08
N LYS A 151 -8.87 0.03 -14.25
CA LYS A 151 -7.49 0.42 -14.57
C LYS A 151 -7.26 1.94 -14.59
N ASP A 152 -8.33 2.72 -14.73
CA ASP A 152 -8.29 4.18 -14.78
C ASP A 152 -8.57 4.82 -13.39
N ASN A 153 -8.85 3.99 -12.38
CA ASN A 153 -9.14 4.42 -11.01
C ASN A 153 -8.26 3.68 -10.00
N ILE A 154 -6.97 4.05 -9.99
CA ILE A 154 -5.96 3.45 -9.12
C ILE A 154 -5.55 4.46 -8.06
N THR A 155 -5.62 4.06 -6.79
CA THR A 155 -5.24 4.90 -5.65
C THR A 155 -4.14 4.21 -4.85
N VAL A 156 -3.06 4.92 -4.56
CA VAL A 156 -2.00 4.47 -3.66
C VAL A 156 -2.13 5.17 -2.32
N ILE A 157 -2.23 4.39 -1.25
CA ILE A 157 -2.30 4.88 0.14
C ILE A 157 -1.07 4.38 0.88
N GLY A 158 -0.30 5.29 1.45
CA GLY A 158 0.94 4.94 2.13
C GLY A 158 1.10 5.60 3.49
N TYR A 159 1.75 4.88 4.40
CA TYR A 159 2.12 5.35 5.73
C TYR A 159 3.64 5.46 5.86
N SER A 160 4.17 6.54 6.44
CA SER A 160 5.61 6.78 6.62
C SER A 160 6.37 6.66 5.29
N LEU A 161 7.33 5.72 5.13
CA LEU A 161 8.01 5.45 3.86
C LEU A 161 7.02 5.12 2.73
N GLY A 162 5.90 4.45 3.05
CA GLY A 162 4.83 4.25 2.08
C GLY A 162 4.19 5.55 1.59
N GLY A 163 4.11 6.58 2.46
CA GLY A 163 3.68 7.93 2.07
C GLY A 163 4.64 8.59 1.07
N TYR A 164 5.96 8.47 1.31
CA TYR A 164 6.97 8.87 0.33
C TYR A 164 6.78 8.09 -0.99
N THR A 165 6.55 6.77 -0.90
CA THR A 165 6.31 5.92 -2.07
C THR A 165 5.13 6.42 -2.91
N ALA A 166 4.02 6.78 -2.27
CA ALA A 166 2.86 7.34 -2.96
C ALA A 166 3.23 8.65 -3.68
N LEU A 167 3.92 9.58 -3.01
CA LEU A 167 4.37 10.84 -3.60
C LEU A 167 5.35 10.62 -4.77
N ALA A 168 6.30 9.68 -4.63
CA ALA A 168 7.25 9.35 -5.68
C ALA A 168 6.56 8.82 -6.95
N LEU A 169 5.54 7.97 -6.80
CA LEU A 169 4.71 7.49 -7.91
C LEU A 169 3.91 8.61 -8.60
N ALA A 170 3.61 9.70 -7.87
CA ALA A 170 3.02 10.92 -8.46
C ALA A 170 4.05 11.82 -9.16
N GLY A 171 5.32 11.44 -9.15
CA GLY A 171 6.38 12.22 -9.79
C GLY A 171 7.17 13.13 -8.86
N ALA A 172 6.96 13.05 -7.53
CA ALA A 172 7.82 13.76 -6.58
C ALA A 172 9.24 13.22 -6.65
N LYS A 173 10.21 14.13 -6.70
CA LYS A 173 11.63 13.80 -6.71
C LYS A 173 12.21 13.99 -5.32
N PHE A 174 13.02 13.03 -4.89
CA PHE A 174 13.74 13.13 -3.63
C PHE A 174 15.08 13.86 -3.85
N ASP A 175 15.28 14.97 -3.16
CA ASP A 175 16.54 15.70 -3.15
C ASP A 175 17.36 15.31 -1.93
N ILE A 176 18.38 14.46 -2.14
CA ILE A 176 19.25 13.97 -1.07
C ILE A 176 20.09 15.10 -0.45
N LYS A 177 20.46 16.12 -1.24
CA LYS A 177 21.27 17.24 -0.70
C LYS A 177 20.38 18.12 0.18
N GLY A 178 19.20 18.49 -0.31
CA GLY A 178 18.23 19.25 0.50
C GLY A 178 17.85 18.51 1.77
N TYR A 179 17.73 17.17 1.74
CA TYR A 179 17.47 16.37 2.92
C TYR A 179 18.66 16.38 3.90
N GLN A 180 19.89 16.29 3.40
CA GLN A 180 21.09 16.41 4.22
C GLN A 180 21.19 17.79 4.88
N GLU A 181 20.95 18.87 4.13
CA GLU A 181 20.92 20.24 4.64
C GLU A 181 19.85 20.43 5.72
N TYR A 182 18.64 19.89 5.46
CA TYR A 182 17.56 19.85 6.45
C TYR A 182 18.02 19.16 7.74
N CYS A 183 18.68 17.99 7.66
CA CYS A 183 19.14 17.25 8.80
C CYS A 183 20.35 17.89 9.51
N HIS A 184 21.06 18.81 8.87
CA HIS A 184 22.05 19.67 9.56
C HIS A 184 21.38 20.79 10.36
N GLN A 185 20.28 21.31 9.85
CA GLN A 185 19.56 22.42 10.47
C GLN A 185 18.57 21.96 11.55
N TYR A 186 17.89 20.83 11.31
CA TYR A 186 16.86 20.28 12.17
C TYR A 186 17.24 18.89 12.65
N ASN A 187 17.00 18.63 13.94
CA ASN A 187 17.34 17.35 14.57
C ASN A 187 16.05 16.60 14.93
N ASP A 188 15.42 15.99 13.93
CA ASP A 188 14.23 15.17 14.12
C ASP A 188 14.49 13.66 13.98
N ALA A 189 13.50 12.84 14.32
CA ALA A 189 13.61 11.38 14.29
C ALA A 189 13.92 10.81 12.88
N SER A 190 13.52 11.50 11.82
CA SER A 190 13.81 11.05 10.45
C SER A 190 15.30 11.21 10.14
N CYS A 191 15.90 12.27 10.65
CA CYS A 191 17.32 12.54 10.51
C CYS A 191 18.19 11.57 11.32
N ASP A 192 17.75 11.20 12.53
CA ASP A 192 18.42 10.16 13.33
C ASP A 192 18.39 8.81 12.60
N TYR A 193 17.26 8.46 12.03
CA TYR A 193 17.12 7.23 11.28
C TYR A 193 18.08 7.16 10.09
N TYR A 194 18.19 8.25 9.33
CA TYR A 194 19.12 8.39 8.22
C TYR A 194 20.59 8.34 8.65
N ARG A 195 20.96 9.08 9.71
CA ARG A 195 22.32 9.09 10.25
C ARG A 195 22.75 7.71 10.77
N ASN A 196 21.86 7.04 11.49
CA ASN A 196 22.13 5.69 12.00
C ASN A 196 22.36 4.71 10.84
N ALA A 197 21.53 4.75 9.82
CA ALA A 197 21.72 3.92 8.62
C ALA A 197 23.06 4.21 7.92
N LEU A 198 23.47 5.48 7.82
CA LEU A 198 24.79 5.83 7.28
C LEU A 198 25.94 5.30 8.13
N ASN A 199 25.84 5.36 9.45
CA ASN A 199 26.90 4.93 10.35
C ASN A 199 27.12 3.42 10.33
N GLU A 200 26.08 2.64 10.08
CA GLU A 200 26.15 1.18 10.00
C GLU A 200 26.75 0.67 8.68
N LEU A 201 26.82 1.52 7.64
CA LEU A 201 27.36 1.14 6.34
C LEU A 201 28.85 1.44 6.21
N SER A 202 29.57 0.53 5.55
CA SER A 202 30.95 0.75 5.15
C SER A 202 31.09 1.89 4.12
N GLN A 203 32.27 2.46 3.99
CA GLN A 203 32.54 3.50 3.01
C GLN A 203 32.27 3.02 1.56
N GLN A 204 32.50 1.75 1.28
CA GLN A 204 32.27 1.16 -0.04
C GLN A 204 30.79 1.08 -0.37
N GLU A 205 29.95 0.67 0.58
CA GLU A 205 28.50 0.62 0.43
C GLU A 205 27.91 2.03 0.23
N ARG A 206 28.37 3.04 0.98
CA ARG A 206 27.98 4.45 0.79
C ARG A 206 28.30 4.95 -0.60
N LEU A 207 29.46 4.60 -1.16
CA LEU A 207 29.87 4.96 -2.51
C LEU A 207 28.98 4.29 -3.56
N MET A 208 28.63 3.01 -3.39
CA MET A 208 27.72 2.31 -4.29
C MET A 208 26.34 2.97 -4.31
N ILE A 209 25.75 3.26 -3.14
CA ILE A 209 24.47 3.95 -3.03
C ILE A 209 24.53 5.33 -3.71
N SER A 210 25.62 6.08 -3.53
CA SER A 210 25.79 7.40 -4.14
C SER A 210 25.83 7.36 -5.67
N ARG A 211 26.37 6.30 -6.26
CA ARG A 211 26.44 6.09 -7.72
C ARG A 211 25.09 5.68 -8.32
N THR A 212 24.23 5.03 -7.54
CA THR A 212 22.91 4.59 -8.00
C THR A 212 21.87 5.73 -8.03
N LYS A 213 22.26 6.96 -7.67
CA LYS A 213 21.39 8.16 -7.68
C LYS A 213 20.78 8.48 -9.05
N SER A 214 21.36 8.02 -10.14
CA SER A 214 20.79 8.19 -11.49
C SER A 214 19.54 7.34 -11.73
N ALA A 215 19.29 6.30 -10.91
CA ALA A 215 18.11 5.47 -11.02
C ALA A 215 16.83 6.15 -10.44
N LEU A 216 16.96 7.26 -9.70
CA LEU A 216 15.85 8.04 -9.16
C LEU A 216 14.96 8.70 -10.24
N SER A 217 15.50 8.87 -11.46
CA SER A 217 14.73 9.42 -12.59
C SER A 217 13.83 8.37 -13.26
N ALA A 218 13.95 7.11 -12.90
CA ALA A 218 13.25 6.01 -13.57
C ALA A 218 11.87 5.68 -12.97
N CYS A 219 11.48 6.29 -11.84
CA CYS A 219 10.11 6.17 -11.36
C CYS A 219 9.24 7.12 -12.18
N GLN A 220 8.72 6.61 -13.30
CA GLN A 220 7.82 7.41 -14.16
C GLN A 220 6.53 7.70 -13.41
N ALA A 221 6.14 8.97 -13.36
CA ALA A 221 4.84 9.39 -12.87
C ALA A 221 3.74 8.61 -13.60
N ARG A 222 2.80 8.06 -12.84
CA ARG A 222 1.61 7.38 -13.38
C ARG A 222 0.44 8.36 -13.34
N PRO A 223 0.04 8.97 -14.46
CA PRO A 223 -0.95 10.05 -14.49
C PRO A 223 -2.36 9.63 -14.02
N ALA A 224 -2.65 8.33 -13.97
CA ALA A 224 -3.94 7.80 -13.51
C ALA A 224 -4.00 7.57 -11.97
N LEU A 225 -2.92 7.85 -11.22
CA LEU A 225 -2.90 7.59 -9.78
C LEU A 225 -3.53 8.72 -8.98
N ARG A 226 -4.43 8.35 -8.06
CA ARG A 226 -4.87 9.20 -6.95
C ARG A 226 -4.03 8.91 -5.72
N LEU A 227 -3.64 9.94 -4.98
CA LEU A 227 -2.72 9.80 -3.85
C LEU A 227 -3.39 10.14 -2.54
N VAL A 228 -3.13 9.29 -1.54
CA VAL A 228 -3.40 9.59 -0.14
C VAL A 228 -2.12 9.31 0.65
N SER A 229 -1.52 10.34 1.22
CA SER A 229 -0.37 10.22 2.12
C SER A 229 -0.80 10.63 3.52
N THR A 230 -0.57 9.76 4.51
CA THR A 230 -0.75 10.07 5.92
C THR A 230 0.60 10.26 6.59
N SER A 231 0.87 11.47 7.08
CA SER A 231 2.00 11.76 7.96
C SER A 231 1.53 11.74 9.41
N HIS A 232 2.28 11.12 10.30
CA HIS A 232 2.03 11.22 11.72
C HIS A 232 2.39 12.66 12.15
N ARG A 233 1.41 13.50 12.51
CA ARG A 233 1.68 14.69 13.29
C ARG A 233 1.93 14.21 14.72
N SER A 234 3.18 14.25 15.15
CA SER A 234 3.49 14.22 16.58
C SER A 234 2.87 15.47 17.19
N SER A 235 1.80 15.30 17.97
CA SER A 235 1.33 16.32 18.90
C SER A 235 2.38 16.42 20.03
N ASN A 236 3.10 17.52 20.07
CA ASN A 236 3.80 17.96 21.27
C ASN A 236 2.76 18.40 22.31
#